data_7f8e33bb6a0677187b05eb40b48179b1
#
_entry.id   7f8e33bb6a0677187b05eb40b48179b1
#
_cell.length_a   1.000
_cell.length_b   1.000
_cell.length_c   1.000
_cell.angle_alpha   90.00
_cell.angle_beta   90.00
_cell.angle_gamma   90.00
#
_symmetry.space_group_name_H-M   'P 1'
#
loop_
_entity.id
_entity.type
_entity.pdbx_description
1 polymer ?
#
loop_
_entity_poly.entity_id
_entity_poly.type
_entity_poly.pdbx_seq_one_letter_code
_entity_poly.pdbx_strand_id
1 'polypeptide(L)'
;MKKKETHCVVEHEDRSLYVGSVDKNNIPNGEGIFVFPNGDKCFGEHKDGLIHGQGTYIYADGSVYAGEHKNGEASGQGTYIHADGSVHVGEYKNGLRNGYGKYIYGPGLSEGDTYVGEYKDDAIHGYGTYTYANGDVYTGQNNNDLAHGHGTMTYADGSIEDGKWENGEYVDS
;
A
#
# COMPACT_ATOMS: atom_id res chain seq x y z
N MET A 1 2.04 3.68 38.52
CA MET A 1 0.63 3.25 38.47
C MET A 1 0.32 2.93 37.01
N LYS A 2 0.04 1.66 36.65
CA LYS A 2 -0.49 1.34 35.33
C LYS A 2 -1.90 1.95 35.21
N LYS A 3 -2.14 2.81 34.20
CA LYS A 3 -3.49 3.27 33.88
C LYS A 3 -4.36 2.04 33.66
N LYS A 4 -5.52 1.98 34.34
CA LYS A 4 -6.49 0.90 34.14
C LYS A 4 -7.11 1.16 32.76
N GLU A 5 -6.72 0.36 31.77
CA GLU A 5 -7.35 0.39 30.45
C GLU A 5 -8.80 -0.07 30.62
N THR A 6 -9.72 0.76 30.21
CA THR A 6 -11.14 0.43 30.24
C THR A 6 -11.50 -0.07 28.86
N HIS A 7 -11.84 -1.37 28.75
CA HIS A 7 -12.37 -1.94 27.52
C HIS A 7 -13.88 -1.73 27.46
N CYS A 8 -14.33 -1.14 26.37
CA CYS A 8 -15.72 -0.79 26.17
C CYS A 8 -16.19 -1.27 24.78
N VAL A 9 -17.52 -1.41 24.65
CA VAL A 9 -18.19 -1.43 23.36
C VAL A 9 -18.81 -0.05 23.17
N VAL A 10 -18.44 0.62 22.10
CA VAL A 10 -18.94 1.97 21.74
C VAL A 10 -19.64 1.88 20.38
N GLU A 11 -20.90 2.27 20.33
CA GLU A 11 -21.63 2.47 19.07
C GLU A 11 -21.59 3.95 18.72
N HIS A 12 -21.16 4.26 17.51
CA HIS A 12 -21.08 5.62 16.98
C HIS A 12 -22.35 6.01 16.22
N GLU A 13 -22.56 7.29 15.98
CA GLU A 13 -23.76 7.82 15.29
C GLU A 13 -23.92 7.26 13.88
N ASP A 14 -22.82 6.92 13.19
CA ASP A 14 -22.79 6.29 11.88
C ASP A 14 -23.05 4.77 11.92
N ARG A 15 -23.35 4.21 13.12
CA ARG A 15 -23.55 2.79 13.42
C ARG A 15 -22.29 1.94 13.33
N SER A 16 -21.10 2.53 13.26
CA SER A 16 -19.89 1.79 13.48
C SER A 16 -19.77 1.34 14.93
N LEU A 17 -19.22 0.13 15.14
CA LEU A 17 -19.01 -0.45 16.46
C LEU A 17 -17.51 -0.49 16.75
N TYR A 18 -17.13 0.04 17.90
CA TYR A 18 -15.79 -0.12 18.42
C TYR A 18 -15.79 -1.02 19.66
N VAL A 19 -14.84 -1.94 19.71
CA VAL A 19 -14.59 -2.80 20.87
C VAL A 19 -13.11 -2.70 21.23
N GLY A 20 -12.79 -2.08 22.36
CA GLY A 20 -11.39 -1.90 22.74
C GLY A 20 -11.17 -0.90 23.87
N SER A 21 -9.94 -0.44 23.96
CA SER A 21 -9.51 0.55 24.94
C SER A 21 -10.00 1.94 24.58
N VAL A 22 -10.51 2.67 25.57
CA VAL A 22 -11.00 4.05 25.41
C VAL A 22 -10.37 4.99 26.43
N ASP A 23 -10.37 6.26 26.11
CA ASP A 23 -10.02 7.33 27.06
C ASP A 23 -11.18 7.64 28.04
N LYS A 24 -10.99 8.65 28.89
CA LYS A 24 -11.98 9.08 29.90
C LYS A 24 -13.30 9.64 29.29
N ASN A 25 -13.31 9.97 28.02
CA ASN A 25 -14.47 10.49 27.29
C ASN A 25 -15.11 9.40 26.39
N ASN A 26 -14.73 8.12 26.57
CA ASN A 26 -15.12 6.99 25.74
C ASN A 26 -14.66 7.09 24.27
N ILE A 27 -13.60 7.85 23.98
CA ILE A 27 -13.01 7.93 22.65
C ILE A 27 -12.01 6.77 22.50
N PRO A 28 -12.03 5.99 21.38
CA PRO A 28 -11.07 4.95 21.09
C PRO A 28 -9.62 5.42 21.27
N ASN A 29 -8.88 4.75 22.18
CA ASN A 29 -7.51 5.12 22.52
C ASN A 29 -6.78 3.91 23.11
N GLY A 30 -5.89 3.31 22.33
CA GLY A 30 -5.22 2.03 22.60
C GLY A 30 -5.73 0.93 21.65
N GLU A 31 -5.52 -0.32 22.02
CA GLU A 31 -5.88 -1.48 21.20
C GLU A 31 -7.39 -1.66 21.07
N GLY A 32 -7.84 -1.97 19.86
CA GLY A 32 -9.24 -2.23 19.61
C GLY A 32 -9.58 -2.64 18.19
N ILE A 33 -10.89 -2.82 17.97
CA ILE A 33 -11.47 -3.26 16.71
C ILE A 33 -12.61 -2.32 16.36
N PHE A 34 -12.59 -1.77 15.16
CA PHE A 34 -13.75 -1.14 14.53
C PHE A 34 -14.41 -2.10 13.54
N VAL A 35 -15.72 -2.09 13.52
CA VAL A 35 -16.55 -2.71 12.48
C VAL A 35 -17.46 -1.62 11.91
N PHE A 36 -17.32 -1.34 10.63
CA PHE A 36 -18.07 -0.29 9.93
C PHE A 36 -19.31 -0.85 9.25
N PRO A 37 -20.36 -0.03 9.05
CA PRO A 37 -21.62 -0.48 8.43
C PRO A 37 -21.47 -0.95 6.98
N ASN A 38 -20.46 -0.47 6.26
CA ASN A 38 -20.13 -0.89 4.91
C ASN A 38 -19.46 -2.27 4.84
N GLY A 39 -19.12 -2.88 5.98
CA GLY A 39 -18.46 -4.18 6.09
C GLY A 39 -16.96 -4.10 6.31
N ASP A 40 -16.36 -2.92 6.25
CA ASP A 40 -14.94 -2.73 6.59
C ASP A 40 -14.69 -3.05 8.07
N LYS A 41 -13.47 -3.43 8.37
CA LYS A 41 -13.00 -3.67 9.75
C LYS A 41 -11.59 -3.13 9.90
N CYS A 42 -11.27 -2.59 11.08
CA CYS A 42 -9.89 -2.31 11.38
C CYS A 42 -9.51 -2.80 12.79
N PHE A 43 -8.29 -3.27 12.92
CA PHE A 43 -7.72 -3.87 14.13
C PHE A 43 -6.39 -3.20 14.43
N GLY A 44 -6.12 -2.90 15.69
CA GLY A 44 -4.83 -2.37 16.09
C GLY A 44 -4.93 -1.18 17.03
N GLU A 45 -3.87 -0.40 17.04
CA GLU A 45 -3.78 0.77 17.90
C GLU A 45 -4.67 1.90 17.41
N HIS A 46 -5.33 2.58 18.34
CA HIS A 46 -6.18 3.74 18.07
C HIS A 46 -5.73 4.92 18.91
N LYS A 47 -5.86 6.11 18.35
CA LYS A 47 -5.60 7.37 19.04
C LYS A 47 -6.63 8.41 18.61
N ASP A 48 -7.25 9.06 19.59
CA ASP A 48 -8.24 10.12 19.34
C ASP A 48 -9.36 9.68 18.39
N GLY A 49 -9.79 8.39 18.48
CA GLY A 49 -10.86 7.81 17.68
C GLY A 49 -10.42 7.23 16.32
N LEU A 50 -9.17 7.39 15.92
CA LEU A 50 -8.64 6.95 14.63
C LEU A 50 -7.61 5.83 14.79
N ILE A 51 -7.53 4.90 13.82
CA ILE A 51 -6.45 3.94 13.77
C ILE A 51 -5.11 4.71 13.69
N HIS A 52 -4.12 4.29 14.47
CA HIS A 52 -2.83 4.94 14.61
C HIS A 52 -1.78 3.90 15.05
N GLY A 53 -0.51 4.06 14.63
CA GLY A 53 0.50 3.03 14.94
C GLY A 53 0.31 1.78 14.07
N GLN A 54 0.54 0.60 14.65
CA GLN A 54 0.39 -0.65 13.91
C GLN A 54 -1.06 -1.10 13.87
N GLY A 55 -1.49 -1.54 12.68
CA GLY A 55 -2.84 -2.03 12.52
C GLY A 55 -3.10 -2.75 11.21
N THR A 56 -4.28 -3.35 11.12
CA THR A 56 -4.77 -4.03 9.93
C THR A 56 -6.15 -3.48 9.58
N TYR A 57 -6.32 -3.04 8.35
CA TYR A 57 -7.59 -2.62 7.77
C TYR A 57 -8.04 -3.66 6.75
N ILE A 58 -9.24 -4.18 6.91
CA ILE A 58 -9.87 -5.14 5.99
C ILE A 58 -11.03 -4.42 5.33
N TYR A 59 -10.94 -4.25 4.03
CA TYR A 59 -11.98 -3.62 3.22
C TYR A 59 -13.10 -4.61 2.90
N ALA A 60 -14.29 -4.09 2.66
CA ALA A 60 -15.47 -4.90 2.34
C ALA A 60 -15.33 -5.69 1.02
N ASP A 61 -14.47 -5.23 0.11
CA ASP A 61 -14.14 -5.91 -1.14
C ASP A 61 -13.17 -7.09 -0.97
N GLY A 62 -12.65 -7.30 0.25
CA GLY A 62 -11.67 -8.34 0.57
C GLY A 62 -10.21 -7.88 0.50
N SER A 63 -9.94 -6.65 0.09
CA SER A 63 -8.59 -6.08 0.17
C SER A 63 -8.15 -5.92 1.63
N VAL A 64 -6.84 -6.00 1.89
CA VAL A 64 -6.28 -5.88 3.23
C VAL A 64 -5.06 -4.96 3.22
N TYR A 65 -5.03 -3.99 4.11
CA TYR A 65 -3.80 -3.27 4.45
C TYR A 65 -3.33 -3.66 5.85
N ALA A 66 -2.06 -4.00 5.98
CA ALA A 66 -1.42 -4.29 7.26
C ALA A 66 -0.11 -3.50 7.37
N GLY A 67 0.02 -2.65 8.38
CA GLY A 67 1.18 -1.78 8.52
C GLY A 67 0.97 -0.61 9.47
N GLU A 68 1.79 0.41 9.28
CA GLU A 68 1.71 1.63 10.04
C GLU A 68 0.55 2.51 9.58
N HIS A 69 -0.12 3.13 10.55
CA HIS A 69 -1.19 4.10 10.32
C HIS A 69 -0.88 5.40 11.06
N LYS A 70 -1.31 6.50 10.49
CA LYS A 70 -1.25 7.82 11.12
C LYS A 70 -2.54 8.58 10.86
N ASN A 71 -3.24 8.90 11.96
CA ASN A 71 -4.50 9.64 11.91
C ASN A 71 -5.53 9.05 10.93
N GLY A 72 -5.69 7.73 10.93
CA GLY A 72 -6.66 7.03 10.09
C GLY A 72 -6.14 6.58 8.72
N GLU A 73 -4.97 7.02 8.30
CA GLU A 73 -4.42 6.73 6.97
C GLU A 73 -3.19 5.83 7.03
N ALA A 74 -2.97 5.01 5.98
CA ALA A 74 -1.74 4.25 5.79
C ALA A 74 -0.53 5.19 5.76
N SER A 75 0.53 4.85 6.50
CA SER A 75 1.74 5.66 6.64
C SER A 75 2.92 4.77 6.99
N GLY A 76 4.15 5.17 6.62
CA GLY A 76 5.33 4.33 6.91
C GLY A 76 5.31 3.02 6.15
N GLN A 77 5.79 1.94 6.77
CA GLN A 77 5.88 0.63 6.13
C GLN A 77 4.56 -0.13 6.22
N GLY A 78 4.18 -0.76 5.11
CA GLY A 78 2.96 -1.55 5.06
C GLY A 78 2.89 -2.53 3.90
N THR A 79 1.93 -3.45 4.01
CA THR A 79 1.58 -4.41 2.98
C THR A 79 0.12 -4.21 2.61
N TYR A 80 -0.16 -4.00 1.33
CA TYR A 80 -1.50 -3.98 0.78
C TYR A 80 -1.71 -5.22 -0.08
N ILE A 81 -2.72 -5.99 0.22
CA ILE A 81 -3.17 -7.13 -0.58
C ILE A 81 -4.50 -6.71 -1.21
N HIS A 82 -4.51 -6.63 -2.52
CA HIS A 82 -5.71 -6.29 -3.29
C HIS A 82 -6.67 -7.48 -3.38
N ALA A 83 -7.95 -7.22 -3.59
CA ALA A 83 -8.97 -8.25 -3.74
C ALA A 83 -8.70 -9.18 -4.95
N ASP A 84 -7.97 -8.71 -5.96
CA ASP A 84 -7.53 -9.50 -7.12
C ASP A 84 -6.28 -10.36 -6.85
N GLY A 85 -5.71 -10.28 -5.63
CA GLY A 85 -4.51 -11.02 -5.24
C GLY A 85 -3.19 -10.31 -5.54
N SER A 86 -3.20 -9.12 -6.14
CA SER A 86 -1.99 -8.29 -6.27
C SER A 86 -1.51 -7.83 -4.90
N VAL A 87 -0.19 -7.69 -4.73
CA VAL A 87 0.41 -7.33 -3.44
C VAL A 87 1.39 -6.17 -3.60
N HIS A 88 1.24 -5.15 -2.78
CA HIS A 88 2.25 -4.11 -2.60
C HIS A 88 2.86 -4.20 -1.20
N VAL A 89 4.19 -4.17 -1.12
CA VAL A 89 4.96 -4.06 0.13
C VAL A 89 5.89 -2.87 0.01
N GLY A 90 5.75 -1.88 0.89
CA GLY A 90 6.59 -0.69 0.79
C GLY A 90 6.14 0.48 1.65
N GLU A 91 6.59 1.65 1.25
CA GLU A 91 6.33 2.90 1.96
C GLU A 91 5.01 3.54 1.54
N TYR A 92 4.31 4.08 2.55
CA TYR A 92 3.05 4.80 2.40
C TYR A 92 3.13 6.18 3.04
N LYS A 93 2.41 7.12 2.46
CA LYS A 93 2.24 8.46 3.00
C LYS A 93 0.84 8.97 2.66
N ASN A 94 0.09 9.38 3.68
CA ASN A 94 -1.27 9.89 3.54
C ASN A 94 -2.18 8.94 2.73
N GLY A 95 -2.08 7.63 3.01
CA GLY A 95 -2.86 6.59 2.35
C GLY A 95 -2.34 6.12 0.98
N LEU A 96 -1.36 6.79 0.39
CA LEU A 96 -0.83 6.52 -0.95
C LEU A 96 0.54 5.83 -0.88
N ARG A 97 0.87 4.97 -1.88
CA ARG A 97 2.23 4.45 -2.07
C ARG A 97 3.16 5.63 -2.35
N ASN A 98 4.22 5.76 -1.55
CA ASN A 98 5.11 6.91 -1.66
C ASN A 98 6.46 6.58 -1.01
N GLY A 99 7.51 6.51 -1.80
CA GLY A 99 8.83 6.01 -1.41
C GLY A 99 9.15 4.70 -2.10
N TYR A 100 9.90 3.81 -1.46
CA TYR A 100 10.36 2.57 -2.08
C TYR A 100 9.41 1.40 -1.78
N GLY A 101 9.16 0.56 -2.79
CA GLY A 101 8.27 -0.58 -2.62
C GLY A 101 8.43 -1.67 -3.68
N LYS A 102 7.78 -2.81 -3.42
CA LYS A 102 7.64 -3.93 -4.35
C LYS A 102 6.17 -4.16 -4.63
N TYR A 103 5.82 -4.29 -5.91
CA TYR A 103 4.51 -4.73 -6.37
C TYR A 103 4.62 -6.09 -7.04
N ILE A 104 3.69 -6.98 -6.76
CA ILE A 104 3.53 -8.27 -7.41
C ILE A 104 2.13 -8.27 -7.99
N TYR A 105 2.03 -8.40 -9.30
CA TYR A 105 0.76 -8.40 -10.00
C TYR A 105 0.08 -9.77 -9.84
N GLY A 106 -1.17 -9.75 -9.38
CA GLY A 106 -2.04 -10.90 -9.26
C GLY A 106 -2.64 -11.36 -10.59
N PRO A 107 -3.63 -12.26 -10.54
CA PRO A 107 -4.30 -12.77 -11.74
C PRO A 107 -4.82 -11.68 -12.68
N GLY A 108 -4.52 -11.80 -13.97
CA GLY A 108 -4.92 -10.83 -14.99
C GLY A 108 -3.92 -10.71 -16.13
N LEU A 109 -3.93 -9.56 -16.83
CA LEU A 109 -3.06 -9.33 -18.00
C LEU A 109 -1.56 -9.27 -17.63
N SER A 110 -1.25 -8.88 -16.42
CA SER A 110 0.13 -8.75 -15.90
C SER A 110 0.45 -9.79 -14.82
N GLU A 111 -0.28 -10.92 -14.81
CA GLU A 111 -0.06 -11.96 -13.81
C GLU A 111 1.39 -12.46 -13.82
N GLY A 112 2.02 -12.38 -12.64
CA GLY A 112 3.42 -12.76 -12.47
C GLY A 112 4.44 -11.67 -12.73
N ASP A 113 4.03 -10.52 -13.25
CA ASP A 113 4.89 -9.34 -13.34
C ASP A 113 5.26 -8.85 -11.94
N THR A 114 6.43 -8.23 -11.83
CA THR A 114 6.82 -7.57 -10.58
C THR A 114 7.47 -6.22 -10.86
N TYR A 115 7.24 -5.27 -9.95
CA TYR A 115 7.98 -4.02 -9.94
C TYR A 115 8.66 -3.83 -8.58
N VAL A 116 9.90 -3.37 -8.60
CA VAL A 116 10.65 -2.98 -7.40
C VAL A 116 11.29 -1.62 -7.67
N GLY A 117 10.92 -0.61 -6.91
CA GLY A 117 11.41 0.74 -7.15
C GLY A 117 10.66 1.82 -6.39
N GLU A 118 10.80 3.04 -6.88
CA GLU A 118 10.23 4.23 -6.28
C GLU A 118 8.78 4.45 -6.71
N TYR A 119 7.99 4.95 -5.77
CA TYR A 119 6.60 5.39 -5.96
C TYR A 119 6.43 6.83 -5.52
N LYS A 120 5.55 7.55 -6.18
CA LYS A 120 5.11 8.88 -5.80
C LYS A 120 3.62 9.01 -6.04
N ASP A 121 2.87 9.27 -4.96
CA ASP A 121 1.43 9.51 -5.00
C ASP A 121 0.68 8.41 -5.80
N ASP A 122 0.93 7.13 -5.44
CA ASP A 122 0.44 5.88 -6.04
C ASP A 122 1.02 5.50 -7.41
N ALA A 123 1.72 6.37 -8.11
CA ALA A 123 2.31 6.07 -9.40
C ALA A 123 3.75 5.54 -9.26
N ILE A 124 4.15 4.62 -10.15
CA ILE A 124 5.56 4.26 -10.36
C ILE A 124 6.30 5.53 -10.81
N HIS A 125 7.39 5.85 -10.12
CA HIS A 125 8.18 7.06 -10.36
C HIS A 125 9.66 6.82 -10.04
N GLY A 126 10.56 7.72 -10.49
CA GLY A 126 11.99 7.57 -10.17
C GLY A 126 12.60 6.29 -10.73
N TYR A 127 13.55 5.72 -10.01
CA TYR A 127 14.26 4.53 -10.46
C TYR A 127 13.59 3.23 -9.97
N GLY A 128 13.57 2.22 -10.87
CA GLY A 128 13.06 0.91 -10.51
C GLY A 128 13.34 -0.15 -11.57
N THR A 129 12.98 -1.38 -11.20
CA THR A 129 13.06 -2.57 -12.06
C THR A 129 11.69 -3.18 -12.22
N TYR A 130 11.22 -3.28 -13.45
CA TYR A 130 10.03 -4.02 -13.83
C TYR A 130 10.44 -5.34 -14.45
N THR A 131 10.00 -6.45 -13.90
CA THR A 131 10.23 -7.79 -14.41
C THR A 131 8.91 -8.33 -14.94
N TYR A 132 8.86 -8.56 -16.23
CA TYR A 132 7.71 -9.13 -16.91
C TYR A 132 7.67 -10.65 -16.75
N ALA A 133 6.50 -11.22 -16.71
CA ALA A 133 6.28 -12.68 -16.59
C ALA A 133 6.89 -13.48 -17.76
N ASN A 134 7.06 -12.85 -18.92
CA ASN A 134 7.70 -13.46 -20.09
C ASN A 134 9.24 -13.52 -19.98
N GLY A 135 9.83 -12.93 -18.92
CA GLY A 135 11.26 -12.88 -18.66
C GLY A 135 11.96 -11.61 -19.13
N ASP A 136 11.26 -10.67 -19.76
CA ASP A 136 11.83 -9.35 -20.05
C ASP A 136 12.05 -8.57 -18.75
N VAL A 137 13.04 -7.70 -18.73
CA VAL A 137 13.37 -6.87 -17.56
C VAL A 137 13.68 -5.44 -18.00
N TYR A 138 12.91 -4.49 -17.52
CA TYR A 138 13.24 -3.07 -17.63
C TYR A 138 13.88 -2.59 -16.34
N THR A 139 15.00 -1.88 -16.42
CA THR A 139 15.63 -1.21 -15.29
C THR A 139 15.98 0.21 -15.69
N GLY A 140 15.41 1.20 -15.01
CA GLY A 140 15.64 2.59 -15.38
C GLY A 140 14.74 3.58 -14.67
N GLN A 141 14.69 4.77 -15.25
CA GLN A 141 13.84 5.85 -14.78
C GLN A 141 12.39 5.65 -15.24
N ASN A 142 11.46 6.03 -14.38
CA ASN A 142 10.03 5.98 -14.64
C ASN A 142 9.38 7.33 -14.29
N ASN A 143 8.31 7.66 -14.96
CA ASN A 143 7.47 8.80 -14.66
C ASN A 143 6.01 8.47 -14.93
N ASN A 144 5.16 8.56 -13.89
CA ASN A 144 3.73 8.27 -13.96
C ASN A 144 3.44 6.93 -14.65
N ASP A 145 3.94 5.84 -14.04
CA ASP A 145 3.78 4.44 -14.46
C ASP A 145 4.43 4.06 -15.79
N LEU A 146 5.14 4.95 -16.45
CA LEU A 146 5.77 4.72 -17.75
C LEU A 146 7.29 4.83 -17.65
N ALA A 147 8.01 3.98 -18.41
CA ALA A 147 9.44 4.14 -18.64
C ALA A 147 9.72 5.54 -19.24
N HIS A 148 10.62 6.29 -18.62
CA HIS A 148 10.92 7.66 -19.04
C HIS A 148 12.31 8.09 -18.56
N GLY A 149 13.09 8.76 -19.41
CA GLY A 149 14.48 9.09 -19.10
C GLY A 149 15.42 7.99 -19.54
N HIS A 150 16.49 7.71 -18.79
CA HIS A 150 17.45 6.66 -19.14
C HIS A 150 17.05 5.31 -18.54
N GLY A 151 17.11 4.26 -19.35
CA GLY A 151 16.79 2.91 -18.93
C GLY A 151 17.26 1.85 -19.89
N THR A 152 17.31 0.62 -19.38
CA THR A 152 17.72 -0.57 -20.13
C THR A 152 16.59 -1.59 -20.11
N MET A 153 16.14 -2.02 -21.28
CA MET A 153 15.31 -3.21 -21.47
C MET A 153 16.22 -4.38 -21.84
N THR A 154 16.14 -5.46 -21.09
CA THR A 154 16.73 -6.74 -21.41
C THR A 154 15.63 -7.72 -21.74
N TYR A 155 15.57 -8.18 -22.96
CA TYR A 155 14.56 -9.13 -23.41
C TYR A 155 14.92 -10.56 -23.02
N ALA A 156 13.94 -11.44 -22.92
CA ALA A 156 14.12 -12.86 -22.58
C ALA A 156 15.03 -13.62 -23.56
N ASP A 157 15.14 -13.15 -24.81
CA ASP A 157 16.06 -13.70 -25.83
C ASP A 157 17.50 -13.20 -25.66
N GLY A 158 17.76 -12.32 -24.70
CA GLY A 158 19.07 -11.73 -24.41
C GLY A 158 19.38 -10.46 -25.22
N SER A 159 18.50 -9.98 -26.07
CA SER A 159 18.66 -8.68 -26.72
C SER A 159 18.49 -7.53 -25.73
N ILE A 160 19.11 -6.39 -26.00
CA ILE A 160 19.16 -5.25 -25.07
C ILE A 160 18.86 -3.96 -25.86
N GLU A 161 18.01 -3.12 -25.28
CA GLU A 161 17.83 -1.72 -25.63
C GLU A 161 18.24 -0.86 -24.45
N ASP A 162 19.35 -0.11 -24.60
CA ASP A 162 19.91 0.75 -23.57
C ASP A 162 19.97 2.18 -24.08
N GLY A 163 19.27 3.10 -23.43
CA GLY A 163 19.24 4.50 -23.86
C GLY A 163 18.04 5.28 -23.31
N LYS A 164 17.54 6.17 -24.14
CA LYS A 164 16.47 7.09 -23.76
C LYS A 164 15.09 6.48 -23.98
N TRP A 165 14.19 6.71 -23.02
CA TRP A 165 12.81 6.30 -23.03
C TRP A 165 11.89 7.53 -22.90
N GLU A 166 10.85 7.60 -23.66
CA GLU A 166 9.82 8.64 -23.55
C GLU A 166 8.42 8.00 -23.56
N ASN A 167 7.67 8.18 -22.45
CA ASN A 167 6.29 7.69 -22.30
C ASN A 167 6.12 6.19 -22.61
N GLY A 168 7.06 5.37 -22.17
CA GLY A 168 7.05 3.93 -22.32
C GLY A 168 7.67 3.43 -23.63
N GLU A 169 8.10 4.29 -24.54
CA GLU A 169 8.72 3.92 -25.81
C GLU A 169 10.22 4.21 -25.79
N TYR A 170 11.00 3.27 -26.36
CA TYR A 170 12.43 3.46 -26.60
C TYR A 170 12.63 4.46 -27.72
N VAL A 171 13.34 5.55 -27.45
CA VAL A 171 13.67 6.59 -28.43
C VAL A 171 15.19 6.61 -28.57
N ASP A 172 15.68 5.96 -29.61
CA ASP A 172 17.10 5.89 -29.91
C ASP A 172 17.75 7.28 -29.85
N SER A 173 18.99 7.35 -29.34
CA SER A 173 19.72 8.59 -29.09
C SER A 173 20.38 9.17 -30.33
#